data_5f353f0eff6efa704dcd6b3c86b71ec5
#
_entry.id   5f353f0eff6efa704dcd6b3c86b71ec5
#
_cell.length_a   1.000
_cell.length_b   1.000
_cell.length_c   1.000
_cell.angle_alpha   90.00
_cell.angle_beta   90.00
_cell.angle_gamma   90.00
#
_symmetry.space_group_name_H-M   'P 1'
#
loop_
_entity.id
_entity.type
_entity.pdbx_description
1 polymer ?
#
loop_
_entity_poly.entity_id
_entity_poly.type
_entity_poly.pdbx_seq_one_letter_code
_entity_poly.pdbx_strand_id
1 'polypeptide(L)'
;SGAFTVVDVVRGGPDGKDDAEVQQKMTLAKLNEVDAVIFANTTGDLAIPDKEGFLKWVENGHALVGMHSCSDTFHGYPAFIGMLGGEFLTHGAQVSVDMYNQDPAHPATRHLGPVWTLFDEIYEFKSFHRNKVHGMLTLDKHPQTLAPGDYPVAWCKNVGARGRVFYTSLGHREDVWTHALYQQHILGGIQWALGLEKGDGSVTDVSNQLSAQEKKEGWKLLFNGRDLTGWKYRRPDGLKSWSAQNGMLVNTLRKDEHGTDLFTEDRFRDFVVRYEFQVPPGANSGFYLRGRHEIQVFDDFKSGKPEMGGNGAIYGVKPVSLFASRRPGQWQQAEVRIVGQKITVVLNGVKVHDQVECTKGTGSHLDDQVDQPGPILLQGDHGAVAFRNLRIKELK
;
A
#
# COMPACT_ATOMS: atom_id res chain seq x y z
N SER A 1 4.40 23.24 22.33
CA SER A 1 5.26 22.09 22.69
C SER A 1 6.67 22.51 23.06
N GLY A 2 7.11 23.73 22.65
CA GLY A 2 8.50 24.21 22.82
C GLY A 2 9.52 23.49 21.93
N ALA A 3 9.08 22.61 21.04
CA ALA A 3 9.97 21.84 20.18
C ALA A 3 10.47 22.63 18.95
N PHE A 4 9.72 23.64 18.51
CA PHE A 4 10.07 24.56 17.43
C PHE A 4 9.30 25.85 17.58
N THR A 5 9.70 26.90 16.87
CA THR A 5 9.06 28.22 16.88
C THR A 5 8.40 28.50 15.55
N VAL A 6 7.15 28.92 15.55
CA VAL A 6 6.48 29.48 14.39
C VAL A 6 6.90 30.93 14.27
N VAL A 7 7.70 31.28 13.26
CA VAL A 7 8.26 32.63 13.08
C VAL A 7 7.32 33.54 12.28
N ASP A 8 6.49 32.99 11.41
CA ASP A 8 5.52 33.74 10.62
C ASP A 8 4.36 32.84 10.20
N VAL A 9 3.21 33.44 9.89
CA VAL A 9 2.02 32.81 9.31
C VAL A 9 1.66 33.59 8.06
N VAL A 10 1.75 32.92 6.91
CA VAL A 10 1.43 33.51 5.60
C VAL A 10 0.03 33.05 5.20
N ARG A 11 -0.82 33.97 4.80
CA ARG A 11 -2.17 33.68 4.32
C ARG A 11 -2.26 33.96 2.84
N GLY A 12 -2.73 32.98 2.05
CA GLY A 12 -3.15 33.17 0.67
C GLY A 12 -4.57 33.77 0.61
N GLY A 13 -4.86 34.50 -0.44
CA GLY A 13 -6.21 34.98 -0.70
C GLY A 13 -7.17 33.84 -1.06
N PRO A 14 -8.49 34.05 -0.97
CA PRO A 14 -9.47 33.11 -1.45
C PRO A 14 -9.24 32.84 -2.96
N ASP A 15 -9.26 31.60 -3.34
CA ASP A 15 -8.98 31.13 -4.71
C ASP A 15 -7.57 31.43 -5.25
N GLY A 16 -6.58 31.64 -4.37
CA GLY A 16 -5.20 31.96 -4.76
C GLY A 16 -5.01 33.30 -5.48
N LYS A 17 -5.97 34.22 -5.36
CA LYS A 17 -5.99 35.48 -6.12
C LYS A 17 -5.40 36.67 -5.38
N ASP A 18 -5.30 36.64 -4.07
CA ASP A 18 -4.69 37.74 -3.27
C ASP A 18 -3.39 37.26 -2.62
N ASP A 19 -2.38 37.09 -3.44
CA ASP A 19 -1.12 36.44 -3.08
C ASP A 19 -0.01 37.45 -2.73
N ALA A 20 -0.34 38.71 -2.47
CA ALA A 20 0.68 39.74 -2.15
C ALA A 20 1.52 39.33 -0.93
N GLU A 21 0.89 38.72 0.08
CA GLU A 21 1.61 38.23 1.25
C GLU A 21 2.51 37.03 0.91
N VAL A 22 2.02 36.09 0.10
CA VAL A 22 2.82 34.95 -0.40
C VAL A 22 4.02 35.44 -1.21
N GLN A 23 3.79 36.36 -2.16
CA GLN A 23 4.86 36.95 -2.97
C GLN A 23 5.92 37.68 -2.14
N GLN A 24 5.53 38.35 -1.08
CA GLN A 24 6.44 39.10 -0.21
C GLN A 24 7.23 38.17 0.73
N LYS A 25 6.57 37.18 1.31
CA LYS A 25 7.11 36.35 2.39
C LYS A 25 7.74 35.04 1.94
N MET A 26 7.39 34.53 0.74
CA MET A 26 7.91 33.27 0.18
C MET A 26 9.04 33.48 -0.84
N THR A 27 9.80 34.58 -0.70
CA THR A 27 11.03 34.81 -1.47
C THR A 27 12.16 33.91 -0.93
N LEU A 28 13.13 33.55 -1.78
CA LEU A 28 14.30 32.76 -1.32
C LEU A 28 15.05 33.42 -0.16
N ALA A 29 15.11 34.77 -0.14
CA ALA A 29 15.72 35.50 0.97
C ALA A 29 15.01 35.19 2.30
N LYS A 30 13.66 35.19 2.30
CA LYS A 30 12.86 34.90 3.48
C LYS A 30 12.86 33.42 3.85
N LEU A 31 12.83 32.55 2.86
CA LEU A 31 12.94 31.11 3.07
C LEU A 31 14.25 30.72 3.76
N ASN A 32 15.34 31.39 3.47
CA ASN A 32 16.64 31.15 4.13
C ASN A 32 16.71 31.63 5.59
N GLU A 33 15.68 32.31 6.09
CA GLU A 33 15.56 32.68 7.51
C GLU A 33 14.85 31.60 8.34
N VAL A 34 14.33 30.51 7.71
CA VAL A 34 13.56 29.45 8.37
C VAL A 34 14.08 28.04 8.01
N ASP A 35 13.77 27.04 8.82
CA ASP A 35 14.18 25.66 8.62
C ASP A 35 13.12 24.83 7.89
N ALA A 36 11.85 25.25 7.94
CA ALA A 36 10.73 24.53 7.36
C ALA A 36 9.61 25.46 6.88
N VAL A 37 8.87 24.97 5.89
CA VAL A 37 7.57 25.53 5.48
C VAL A 37 6.49 24.51 5.73
N ILE A 38 5.36 24.96 6.31
CA ILE A 38 4.19 24.11 6.56
C ILE A 38 3.06 24.60 5.66
N PHE A 39 2.60 23.75 4.77
CA PHE A 39 1.40 23.94 3.95
C PHE A 39 0.20 23.34 4.70
N ALA A 40 -0.46 24.17 5.51
CA ALA A 40 -1.62 23.77 6.28
C ALA A 40 -2.89 24.11 5.49
N ASN A 41 -3.51 23.11 4.90
CA ASN A 41 -4.73 23.20 4.08
C ASN A 41 -4.61 24.20 2.91
N THR A 42 -3.44 24.27 2.28
CA THR A 42 -3.25 25.07 1.07
C THR A 42 -3.85 24.37 -0.15
N THR A 43 -4.28 25.15 -1.12
CA THR A 43 -4.86 24.66 -2.37
C THR A 43 -4.56 25.65 -3.52
N GLY A 44 -4.70 25.19 -4.75
CA GLY A 44 -4.55 26.01 -5.93
C GLY A 44 -3.09 26.38 -6.27
N ASP A 45 -2.92 27.38 -7.10
CA ASP A 45 -1.60 27.80 -7.60
C ASP A 45 -1.07 28.98 -6.79
N LEU A 46 -0.42 28.71 -5.65
CA LEU A 46 0.15 29.75 -4.77
C LEU A 46 1.18 30.59 -5.55
N ALA A 47 1.12 31.91 -5.36
CA ALA A 47 1.99 32.87 -6.04
C ALA A 47 3.41 32.96 -5.46
N ILE A 48 4.04 31.82 -5.21
CA ILE A 48 5.45 31.74 -4.79
C ILE A 48 6.30 32.32 -5.93
N PRO A 49 7.11 33.37 -5.66
CA PRO A 49 7.84 34.10 -6.71
C PRO A 49 8.80 33.22 -7.51
N ASP A 50 9.45 32.26 -6.85
CA ASP A 50 10.38 31.31 -7.45
C ASP A 50 10.05 29.91 -6.97
N LYS A 51 9.10 29.24 -7.64
CA LYS A 51 8.67 27.87 -7.32
C LYS A 51 9.82 26.87 -7.46
N GLU A 52 10.66 27.01 -8.48
CA GLU A 52 11.80 26.12 -8.71
C GLU A 52 12.87 26.30 -7.63
N GLY A 53 13.17 27.54 -7.26
CA GLY A 53 14.05 27.86 -6.15
C GLY A 53 13.54 27.36 -4.81
N PHE A 54 12.22 27.44 -4.56
CA PHE A 54 11.57 26.85 -3.38
C PHE A 54 11.80 25.33 -3.30
N LEU A 55 11.59 24.60 -4.38
CA LEU A 55 11.82 23.16 -4.39
C LEU A 55 13.29 22.82 -4.14
N LYS A 56 14.22 23.55 -4.77
CA LYS A 56 15.66 23.39 -4.52
C LYS A 56 16.04 23.74 -3.08
N TRP A 57 15.38 24.72 -2.48
CA TRP A 57 15.59 25.08 -1.08
C TRP A 57 15.23 23.91 -0.15
N VAL A 58 14.10 23.23 -0.39
CA VAL A 58 13.75 22.00 0.33
C VAL A 58 14.81 20.91 0.11
N GLU A 59 15.18 20.61 -1.16
CA GLU A 59 16.16 19.58 -1.50
C GLU A 59 17.53 19.79 -0.86
N ASN A 60 17.91 21.06 -0.60
CA ASN A 60 19.19 21.44 -0.02
C ASN A 60 19.26 21.31 1.51
N GLY A 61 18.21 20.82 2.15
CA GLY A 61 18.28 20.46 3.57
C GLY A 61 17.22 21.10 4.45
N HIS A 62 16.20 21.70 3.85
CA HIS A 62 15.06 22.25 4.58
C HIS A 62 13.86 21.28 4.56
N ALA A 63 12.78 21.64 5.25
CA ALA A 63 11.63 20.78 5.37
C ALA A 63 10.37 21.36 4.71
N LEU A 64 9.60 20.48 4.08
CA LEU A 64 8.22 20.75 3.69
C LEU A 64 7.29 19.82 4.49
N VAL A 65 6.34 20.42 5.19
CA VAL A 65 5.27 19.69 5.87
C VAL A 65 3.96 20.01 5.19
N GLY A 66 3.26 19.01 4.70
CA GLY A 66 1.96 19.15 4.05
C GLY A 66 0.85 18.53 4.86
N MET A 67 -0.26 19.24 4.98
CA MET A 67 -1.45 18.77 5.67
C MET A 67 -2.67 18.90 4.76
N HIS A 68 -3.49 17.89 4.78
CA HIS A 68 -4.77 17.76 4.08
C HIS A 68 -4.70 18.26 2.63
N SER A 69 -5.31 19.40 2.30
CA SER A 69 -5.37 19.93 0.94
C SER A 69 -4.03 20.43 0.36
N CYS A 70 -2.92 20.29 1.08
CA CYS A 70 -1.60 20.57 0.52
C CYS A 70 -1.36 19.80 -0.80
N SER A 71 -1.90 18.58 -0.94
CA SER A 71 -1.80 17.79 -2.19
C SER A 71 -2.65 18.33 -3.35
N ASP A 72 -3.53 19.28 -3.08
CA ASP A 72 -4.33 20.04 -4.03
C ASP A 72 -3.64 21.37 -4.44
N THR A 73 -2.42 21.59 -3.96
CA THR A 73 -1.59 22.73 -4.33
C THR A 73 -0.75 22.40 -5.57
N PHE A 74 -0.61 23.38 -6.47
CA PHE A 74 0.19 23.27 -7.70
C PHE A 74 -0.20 22.09 -8.60
N HIS A 75 -1.48 21.93 -8.89
CA HIS A 75 -1.97 20.92 -9.83
C HIS A 75 -1.19 20.93 -11.16
N GLY A 76 -0.85 19.73 -11.62
CA GLY A 76 -0.13 19.59 -12.89
C GLY A 76 1.31 20.11 -12.89
N TYR A 77 1.89 20.39 -11.71
CA TYR A 77 3.32 20.75 -11.60
C TYR A 77 4.14 19.53 -11.15
N PRO A 78 4.75 18.77 -12.09
CA PRO A 78 5.34 17.46 -11.81
C PRO A 78 6.46 17.51 -10.77
N ALA A 79 7.21 18.59 -10.70
CA ALA A 79 8.32 18.74 -9.76
C ALA A 79 7.82 18.80 -8.30
N PHE A 80 6.77 19.59 -8.03
CA PHE A 80 6.14 19.64 -6.70
C PHE A 80 5.45 18.32 -6.36
N ILE A 81 4.68 17.77 -7.29
CA ILE A 81 3.98 16.48 -7.11
C ILE A 81 4.99 15.37 -6.79
N GLY A 82 6.11 15.34 -7.54
CA GLY A 82 7.20 14.41 -7.28
C GLY A 82 7.88 14.61 -5.93
N MET A 83 8.01 15.86 -5.48
CA MET A 83 8.54 16.20 -4.15
C MET A 83 7.58 15.77 -3.04
N LEU A 84 6.30 16.15 -3.13
CA LEU A 84 5.28 15.81 -2.14
C LEU A 84 5.01 14.28 -2.10
N GLY A 85 5.01 13.63 -3.25
CA GLY A 85 4.81 12.18 -3.38
C GLY A 85 3.42 11.75 -3.84
N GLY A 86 2.49 12.68 -4.06
CA GLY A 86 1.13 12.43 -4.56
C GLY A 86 0.41 13.73 -4.88
N GLU A 87 -0.61 13.66 -5.72
CA GLU A 87 -1.48 14.74 -6.12
C GLU A 87 -2.92 14.37 -5.82
N PHE A 88 -3.70 15.27 -5.25
CA PHE A 88 -5.12 15.08 -5.01
C PHE A 88 -5.85 14.71 -6.30
N LEU A 89 -6.69 13.69 -6.23
CA LEU A 89 -7.56 13.27 -7.33
C LEU A 89 -9.01 13.64 -7.03
N THR A 90 -9.51 13.15 -5.90
CA THR A 90 -10.90 13.33 -5.46
C THR A 90 -11.04 12.92 -4.00
N HIS A 91 -12.22 13.15 -3.46
CA HIS A 91 -12.68 12.60 -2.18
C HIS A 91 -14.16 12.21 -2.29
N GLY A 92 -14.61 11.35 -1.38
CA GLY A 92 -16.03 11.06 -1.20
C GLY A 92 -16.64 11.84 -0.04
N ALA A 93 -17.76 11.35 0.47
CA ALA A 93 -18.32 11.84 1.73
C ALA A 93 -17.36 11.57 2.89
N GLN A 94 -17.39 12.41 3.92
CA GLN A 94 -16.68 12.17 5.17
C GLN A 94 -17.11 10.81 5.75
N VAL A 95 -16.15 10.04 6.20
CA VAL A 95 -16.37 8.65 6.64
C VAL A 95 -15.41 8.27 7.76
N SER A 96 -15.85 7.35 8.63
CA SER A 96 -14.98 6.72 9.61
C SER A 96 -14.15 5.63 8.94
N VAL A 97 -12.82 5.71 9.08
CA VAL A 97 -11.88 4.76 8.47
C VAL A 97 -10.94 4.19 9.51
N ASP A 98 -10.54 2.95 9.30
CA ASP A 98 -9.47 2.29 10.03
C ASP A 98 -8.16 2.45 9.26
N MET A 99 -7.21 3.14 9.87
CA MET A 99 -5.89 3.36 9.31
C MET A 99 -4.87 2.44 9.97
N TYR A 100 -4.15 1.68 9.16
CA TYR A 100 -3.10 0.78 9.62
C TYR A 100 -1.78 1.52 9.74
N ASN A 101 -1.19 1.46 10.94
CA ASN A 101 0.13 1.99 11.24
C ASN A 101 1.21 1.09 10.62
N GLN A 102 1.92 1.59 9.63
CA GLN A 102 2.93 0.86 8.88
C GLN A 102 4.35 1.03 9.45
N ASP A 103 4.57 2.07 10.24
CA ASP A 103 5.84 2.30 10.96
C ASP A 103 5.58 2.76 12.41
N PRO A 104 5.43 1.81 13.33
CA PRO A 104 5.20 2.12 14.75
C PRO A 104 6.45 2.67 15.48
N ALA A 105 7.59 2.80 14.80
CA ALA A 105 8.81 3.39 15.38
C ALA A 105 8.97 4.87 14.99
N HIS A 106 8.29 5.34 13.93
CA HIS A 106 8.43 6.70 13.44
C HIS A 106 7.82 7.73 14.42
N PRO A 107 8.43 8.92 14.62
CA PRO A 107 7.92 9.94 15.51
C PRO A 107 6.45 10.33 15.27
N ALA A 108 6.02 10.37 14.02
CA ALA A 108 4.65 10.72 13.64
C ALA A 108 3.61 9.62 13.96
N THR A 109 4.02 8.39 14.24
CA THR A 109 3.10 7.23 14.35
C THR A 109 3.33 6.37 15.58
N ARG A 110 4.44 6.53 16.30
CA ARG A 110 4.82 5.69 17.46
C ARG A 110 3.83 5.72 18.63
N HIS A 111 3.03 6.78 18.71
CA HIS A 111 2.00 6.96 19.74
C HIS A 111 0.64 6.36 19.31
N LEU A 112 0.52 5.97 18.05
CA LEU A 112 -0.66 5.32 17.52
C LEU A 112 -0.56 3.80 17.77
N GLY A 113 -1.71 3.17 18.01
CA GLY A 113 -1.79 1.71 18.00
C GLY A 113 -1.57 1.13 16.59
N PRO A 114 -1.67 -0.19 16.43
CA PRO A 114 -1.58 -0.83 15.12
C PRO A 114 -2.70 -0.40 14.16
N VAL A 115 -3.83 0.03 14.69
CA VAL A 115 -4.96 0.60 13.95
C VAL A 115 -5.43 1.86 14.66
N TRP A 116 -5.62 2.93 13.89
CA TRP A 116 -6.20 4.18 14.36
C TRP A 116 -7.47 4.49 13.56
N THR A 117 -8.61 4.56 14.25
CA THR A 117 -9.90 4.89 13.64
C THR A 117 -10.16 6.39 13.78
N LEU A 118 -10.52 7.05 12.68
CA LEU A 118 -10.84 8.47 12.64
C LEU A 118 -11.97 8.74 11.64
N PHE A 119 -12.82 9.72 11.95
CA PHE A 119 -13.83 10.25 11.04
C PHE A 119 -13.32 11.55 10.42
N ASP A 120 -13.09 11.55 9.10
CA ASP A 120 -12.57 12.71 8.38
C ASP A 120 -12.97 12.64 6.89
N GLU A 121 -12.57 13.63 6.11
CA GLU A 121 -12.57 13.57 4.65
C GLU A 121 -11.34 12.81 4.18
N ILE A 122 -11.55 11.78 3.39
CA ILE A 122 -10.46 10.89 2.95
C ILE A 122 -10.16 11.14 1.47
N TYR A 123 -8.91 11.48 1.20
CA TYR A 123 -8.41 11.77 -0.14
C TYR A 123 -8.00 10.52 -0.90
N GLU A 124 -8.33 10.51 -2.19
CA GLU A 124 -7.76 9.63 -3.19
C GLU A 124 -6.71 10.40 -4.00
N PHE A 125 -5.64 9.73 -4.38
CA PHE A 125 -4.50 10.35 -5.05
C PHE A 125 -4.29 9.81 -6.45
N LYS A 126 -3.92 10.69 -7.37
CA LYS A 126 -3.24 10.37 -8.62
C LYS A 126 -1.74 10.62 -8.44
N SER A 127 -0.93 10.05 -9.33
CA SER A 127 0.54 10.22 -9.31
C SER A 127 1.24 9.76 -8.02
N PHE A 128 0.54 9.02 -7.14
CA PHE A 128 1.12 8.40 -5.97
C PHE A 128 1.83 7.09 -6.35
N HIS A 129 3.03 6.90 -5.83
CA HIS A 129 3.81 5.68 -6.02
C HIS A 129 4.41 5.24 -4.69
N ARG A 130 3.92 4.14 -4.14
CA ARG A 130 4.39 3.59 -2.87
C ARG A 130 5.91 3.41 -2.83
N ASN A 131 6.52 3.00 -3.94
CA ASN A 131 7.97 2.82 -4.07
C ASN A 131 8.77 4.11 -4.22
N LYS A 132 8.18 5.27 -3.94
CA LYS A 132 8.84 6.58 -3.92
C LYS A 132 8.68 7.31 -2.59
N VAL A 133 7.98 6.72 -1.64
CA VAL A 133 7.71 7.31 -0.33
C VAL A 133 7.93 6.28 0.80
N HIS A 134 8.12 6.77 2.01
CA HIS A 134 8.01 5.97 3.23
C HIS A 134 6.57 6.05 3.72
N GLY A 135 5.81 4.96 3.56
CA GLY A 135 4.40 4.91 3.99
C GLY A 135 4.28 4.80 5.51
N MET A 136 3.39 5.58 6.09
CA MET A 136 3.17 5.61 7.54
C MET A 136 1.77 5.15 7.93
N LEU A 137 0.75 5.68 7.27
CA LEU A 137 -0.65 5.28 7.48
C LEU A 137 -1.30 4.93 6.14
N THR A 138 -2.06 3.83 6.12
CA THR A 138 -2.85 3.40 4.96
C THR A 138 -4.19 2.88 5.40
N LEU A 139 -5.21 2.96 4.53
CA LEU A 139 -6.50 2.35 4.80
C LEU A 139 -6.46 0.84 4.55
N ASP A 140 -7.42 0.14 5.13
CA ASP A 140 -7.66 -1.29 4.88
C ASP A 140 -8.36 -1.55 3.54
N LYS A 141 -9.10 -0.55 3.03
CA LYS A 141 -9.92 -0.63 1.82
C LYS A 141 -10.25 0.76 1.30
N HIS A 142 -10.73 0.82 0.08
CA HIS A 142 -11.25 2.07 -0.49
C HIS A 142 -12.37 2.65 0.38
N PRO A 143 -12.32 3.94 0.76
CA PRO A 143 -13.24 4.52 1.75
C PRO A 143 -14.71 4.49 1.31
N GLN A 144 -14.99 4.49 0.01
CA GLN A 144 -16.34 4.51 -0.52
C GLN A 144 -16.78 3.17 -1.11
N THR A 145 -15.93 2.53 -1.93
CA THR A 145 -16.29 1.30 -2.66
C THR A 145 -15.96 0.03 -1.90
N LEU A 146 -15.20 0.13 -0.83
CA LEU A 146 -14.66 -0.98 -0.03
C LEU A 146 -13.75 -1.93 -0.83
N ALA A 147 -13.33 -1.54 -2.03
CA ALA A 147 -12.42 -2.32 -2.85
C ALA A 147 -11.04 -2.47 -2.18
N PRO A 148 -10.36 -3.61 -2.38
CA PRO A 148 -8.98 -3.78 -1.93
C PRO A 148 -8.06 -2.85 -2.72
N GLY A 149 -6.93 -2.45 -2.10
CA GLY A 149 -5.99 -1.58 -2.78
C GLY A 149 -4.96 -0.99 -1.83
N ASP A 150 -4.20 -0.03 -2.32
CA ASP A 150 -3.28 0.79 -1.53
C ASP A 150 -3.83 2.21 -1.45
N TYR A 151 -4.36 2.58 -0.31
CA TYR A 151 -4.99 3.88 -0.06
C TYR A 151 -4.19 4.62 1.01
N PRO A 152 -3.14 5.34 0.61
CA PRO A 152 -2.27 6.04 1.54
C PRO A 152 -3.01 7.18 2.22
N VAL A 153 -2.69 7.41 3.50
CA VAL A 153 -3.22 8.52 4.29
C VAL A 153 -2.09 9.45 4.72
N ALA A 154 -0.95 8.89 5.14
CA ALA A 154 0.22 9.66 5.51
C ALA A 154 1.51 8.96 5.05
N TRP A 155 2.47 9.79 4.66
CA TRP A 155 3.80 9.34 4.27
C TRP A 155 4.86 10.42 4.52
N CYS A 156 6.10 10.01 4.46
CA CYS A 156 7.23 10.93 4.43
C CYS A 156 8.27 10.47 3.41
N LYS A 157 9.23 11.29 3.12
CA LYS A 157 10.35 10.95 2.25
C LYS A 157 11.53 11.89 2.43
N ASN A 158 12.72 11.37 2.15
CA ASN A 158 13.91 12.17 1.93
C ASN A 158 13.91 12.69 0.48
N VAL A 159 14.28 13.95 0.28
CA VAL A 159 14.35 14.60 -1.04
C VAL A 159 15.70 15.30 -1.21
N GLY A 160 16.22 15.30 -2.45
CA GLY A 160 17.54 15.86 -2.72
C GLY A 160 18.64 15.26 -1.83
N ALA A 161 19.59 16.08 -1.41
CA ALA A 161 20.72 15.63 -0.59
C ALA A 161 20.37 15.47 0.90
N ARG A 162 19.54 16.34 1.46
CA ARG A 162 19.23 16.41 2.89
C ARG A 162 17.83 16.88 3.24
N GLY A 163 17.00 17.23 2.23
CA GLY A 163 15.64 17.70 2.42
C GLY A 163 14.71 16.61 2.92
N ARG A 164 13.63 17.01 3.59
CA ARG A 164 12.62 16.10 4.14
C ARG A 164 11.22 16.62 3.85
N VAL A 165 10.34 15.71 3.49
CA VAL A 165 8.92 15.98 3.28
C VAL A 165 8.10 15.04 4.15
N PHE A 166 7.18 15.61 4.92
CA PHE A 166 6.14 14.89 5.64
C PHE A 166 4.78 15.32 5.11
N TYR A 167 3.89 14.38 4.87
CA TYR A 167 2.53 14.65 4.44
C TYR A 167 1.52 13.78 5.16
N THR A 168 0.38 14.37 5.53
CA THR A 168 -0.83 13.69 5.99
C THR A 168 -2.06 14.25 5.30
N SER A 169 -2.96 13.41 4.79
CA SER A 169 -4.22 13.84 4.18
C SER A 169 -5.32 14.14 5.20
N LEU A 170 -5.08 13.88 6.47
CA LEU A 170 -6.02 14.17 7.55
C LEU A 170 -6.04 15.67 7.88
N GLY A 171 -7.16 16.12 8.46
CA GLY A 171 -7.30 17.50 8.96
C GLY A 171 -8.28 18.36 8.16
N HIS A 172 -9.29 17.76 7.51
CA HIS A 172 -10.41 18.51 6.95
C HIS A 172 -11.27 19.12 8.06
N ARG A 173 -11.57 18.33 9.08
CA ARG A 173 -12.52 18.67 10.13
C ARG A 173 -11.86 19.43 11.28
N GLU A 174 -12.58 20.39 11.86
CA GLU A 174 -12.13 21.15 13.02
C GLU A 174 -11.88 20.28 14.27
N ASP A 175 -12.72 19.25 14.47
CA ASP A 175 -12.57 18.32 15.61
C ASP A 175 -11.35 17.42 15.44
N VAL A 176 -10.90 17.12 14.22
CA VAL A 176 -9.64 16.44 13.96
C VAL A 176 -8.46 17.28 14.43
N TRP A 177 -8.45 18.59 14.17
CA TRP A 177 -7.38 19.49 14.62
C TRP A 177 -7.23 19.54 16.15
N THR A 178 -8.31 19.33 16.89
CA THR A 178 -8.29 19.29 18.37
C THR A 178 -8.05 17.87 18.91
N HIS A 179 -8.03 16.84 18.07
CA HIS A 179 -7.83 15.46 18.49
C HIS A 179 -6.38 15.22 18.94
N ALA A 180 -6.17 14.74 20.18
CA ALA A 180 -4.85 14.62 20.79
C ALA A 180 -3.88 13.72 19.97
N LEU A 181 -4.34 12.60 19.40
CA LEU A 181 -3.50 11.72 18.57
C LEU A 181 -3.11 12.40 17.26
N TYR A 182 -4.01 13.19 16.65
CA TYR A 182 -3.70 13.94 15.44
C TYR A 182 -2.65 15.01 15.70
N GLN A 183 -2.78 15.75 16.82
CA GLN A 183 -1.78 16.75 17.21
C GLN A 183 -0.40 16.11 17.43
N GLN A 184 -0.34 14.94 18.06
CA GLN A 184 0.91 14.19 18.22
C GLN A 184 1.45 13.67 16.88
N HIS A 185 0.57 13.24 15.96
CA HIS A 185 0.93 12.83 14.62
C HIS A 185 1.62 13.95 13.83
N ILE A 186 0.99 15.13 13.80
CA ILE A 186 1.57 16.30 13.14
C ILE A 186 2.88 16.73 13.83
N LEU A 187 2.87 16.84 15.16
CA LEU A 187 4.06 17.23 15.92
C LEU A 187 5.25 16.32 15.63
N GLY A 188 5.05 15.01 15.67
CA GLY A 188 6.09 14.03 15.35
C GLY A 188 6.57 14.14 13.90
N GLY A 189 5.66 14.40 12.95
CA GLY A 189 6.00 14.64 11.55
C GLY A 189 6.85 15.89 11.35
N ILE A 190 6.50 17.01 12.00
CA ILE A 190 7.28 18.25 11.98
C ILE A 190 8.67 18.03 12.62
N GLN A 191 8.73 17.41 13.78
CA GLN A 191 10.00 17.13 14.46
C GLN A 191 10.92 16.25 13.64
N TRP A 192 10.38 15.23 12.97
CA TRP A 192 11.14 14.41 12.05
C TRP A 192 11.62 15.22 10.83
N ALA A 193 10.75 16.01 10.23
CA ALA A 193 11.09 16.81 9.06
C ALA A 193 12.19 17.84 9.37
N LEU A 194 12.15 18.47 10.54
CA LEU A 194 13.19 19.36 11.05
C LEU A 194 14.48 18.66 11.53
N GLY A 195 14.49 17.32 11.57
CA GLY A 195 15.65 16.56 12.06
C GLY A 195 15.83 16.55 13.59
N LEU A 196 14.85 17.01 14.32
CA LEU A 196 14.84 17.03 15.79
C LEU A 196 14.60 15.65 16.40
N GLU A 197 13.91 14.79 15.68
CA GLU A 197 13.65 13.40 16.04
C GLU A 197 14.15 12.45 14.93
N LYS A 198 14.67 11.31 15.36
CA LYS A 198 15.10 10.25 14.43
C LYS A 198 13.91 9.43 13.95
N GLY A 199 13.86 9.12 12.69
CA GLY A 199 12.87 8.26 12.04
C GLY A 199 13.35 7.90 10.64
N ASP A 200 12.82 6.82 10.09
CA ASP A 200 13.15 6.38 8.75
C ASP A 200 12.30 7.16 7.72
N GLY A 201 12.94 7.73 6.72
CA GLY A 201 12.28 8.38 5.56
C GLY A 201 12.69 7.70 4.26
N SER A 202 13.34 6.53 4.35
CA SER A 202 13.69 5.75 3.18
C SER A 202 12.47 5.05 2.62
N VAL A 203 12.48 4.82 1.32
CA VAL A 203 11.41 4.07 0.66
C VAL A 203 11.35 2.65 1.23
N THR A 204 10.21 2.30 1.82
CA THR A 204 9.98 0.98 2.43
C THR A 204 9.41 -0.04 1.47
N ASP A 205 8.76 0.42 0.41
CA ASP A 205 8.12 -0.48 -0.54
C ASP A 205 9.02 -0.78 -1.74
N VAL A 206 9.68 -1.92 -1.66
CA VAL A 206 10.41 -2.55 -2.76
C VAL A 206 9.54 -3.59 -3.48
N SER A 207 8.22 -3.39 -3.53
CA SER A 207 7.28 -4.32 -4.18
C SER A 207 7.72 -4.64 -5.60
N ASN A 208 7.56 -5.91 -5.96
CA ASN A 208 7.87 -6.46 -7.28
C ASN A 208 9.33 -6.19 -7.72
N GLN A 209 10.25 -6.24 -6.76
CA GLN A 209 11.68 -6.21 -7.01
C GLN A 209 12.35 -7.43 -6.39
N LEU A 210 13.35 -7.96 -7.07
CA LEU A 210 14.21 -9.01 -6.53
C LEU A 210 15.49 -8.38 -6.00
N SER A 211 15.85 -8.73 -4.78
CA SER A 211 17.18 -8.40 -4.24
C SER A 211 18.29 -9.05 -5.06
N ALA A 212 19.52 -8.57 -4.93
CA ALA A 212 20.67 -9.17 -5.58
C ALA A 212 20.85 -10.65 -5.18
N GLN A 213 20.57 -10.97 -3.92
CA GLN A 213 20.63 -12.34 -3.41
C GLN A 213 19.55 -13.23 -4.03
N GLU A 214 18.28 -12.76 -4.11
CA GLU A 214 17.20 -13.52 -4.75
C GLU A 214 17.48 -13.79 -6.23
N LYS A 215 18.02 -12.82 -6.97
CA LYS A 215 18.45 -13.00 -8.37
C LYS A 215 19.51 -14.11 -8.47
N LYS A 216 20.52 -14.09 -7.58
CA LYS A 216 21.57 -15.12 -7.52
C LYS A 216 21.01 -16.50 -7.19
N GLU A 217 19.99 -16.57 -6.34
CA GLU A 217 19.31 -17.81 -5.96
C GLU A 217 18.32 -18.33 -7.02
N GLY A 218 18.12 -17.62 -8.11
CA GLY A 218 17.25 -18.02 -9.22
C GLY A 218 15.76 -17.69 -9.04
N TRP A 219 15.42 -16.75 -8.15
CA TRP A 219 14.06 -16.24 -8.08
C TRP A 219 13.70 -15.42 -9.31
N LYS A 220 12.44 -15.51 -9.73
CA LYS A 220 11.83 -14.77 -10.83
C LYS A 220 10.58 -14.06 -10.32
N LEU A 221 10.29 -12.87 -10.82
CA LEU A 221 8.99 -12.22 -10.58
C LEU A 221 7.94 -12.85 -11.48
N LEU A 222 6.78 -13.17 -10.92
CA LEU A 222 5.57 -13.56 -11.66
C LEU A 222 4.73 -12.35 -12.07
N PHE A 223 4.91 -11.21 -11.39
CA PHE A 223 4.21 -9.96 -11.68
C PHE A 223 5.21 -8.81 -11.70
N ASN A 224 5.14 -8.00 -12.76
CA ASN A 224 6.07 -6.89 -13.00
C ASN A 224 5.69 -5.59 -12.27
N GLY A 225 4.53 -5.56 -11.58
CA GLY A 225 4.01 -4.37 -10.90
C GLY A 225 3.37 -3.31 -11.80
N ARG A 226 3.23 -3.55 -13.11
CA ARG A 226 2.80 -2.54 -14.09
C ARG A 226 1.57 -2.92 -14.89
N ASP A 227 1.53 -4.17 -15.36
CA ASP A 227 0.51 -4.68 -16.27
C ASP A 227 0.36 -6.20 -16.12
N LEU A 228 -0.56 -6.79 -16.88
CA LEU A 228 -0.84 -8.23 -16.88
C LEU A 228 0.08 -9.03 -17.82
N THR A 229 1.22 -8.51 -18.23
CA THR A 229 2.19 -9.26 -19.06
C THR A 229 2.60 -10.55 -18.34
N GLY A 230 2.53 -11.69 -19.05
CA GLY A 230 2.78 -13.03 -18.52
C GLY A 230 1.59 -13.69 -17.85
N TRP A 231 0.41 -13.03 -17.88
CA TRP A 231 -0.84 -13.55 -17.32
C TRP A 231 -1.93 -13.64 -18.40
N LYS A 232 -2.80 -14.64 -18.27
CA LYS A 232 -3.97 -14.85 -19.14
C LYS A 232 -5.23 -15.11 -18.32
N TYR A 233 -6.37 -14.69 -18.85
CA TYR A 233 -7.67 -15.03 -18.31
C TYR A 233 -8.03 -16.49 -18.64
N ARG A 234 -8.53 -17.24 -17.65
CA ARG A 234 -8.99 -18.62 -17.83
C ARG A 234 -10.16 -18.71 -18.82
N ARG A 235 -11.07 -17.73 -18.76
CA ARG A 235 -12.17 -17.56 -19.72
C ARG A 235 -12.01 -16.22 -20.42
N PRO A 236 -11.58 -16.20 -21.69
CA PRO A 236 -11.31 -14.95 -22.42
C PRO A 236 -12.53 -14.04 -22.58
N ASP A 237 -13.73 -14.60 -22.60
CA ASP A 237 -15.06 -13.97 -22.73
C ASP A 237 -15.73 -13.72 -21.37
N GLY A 238 -15.16 -14.16 -20.26
CA GLY A 238 -15.66 -13.89 -18.91
C GLY A 238 -15.45 -12.46 -18.45
N LEU A 239 -16.13 -12.08 -17.37
CA LEU A 239 -15.95 -10.77 -16.74
C LEU A 239 -14.49 -10.57 -16.30
N LYS A 240 -13.83 -9.57 -16.88
CA LYS A 240 -12.44 -9.23 -16.61
C LYS A 240 -12.35 -8.22 -15.48
N SER A 241 -12.19 -8.69 -14.27
CA SER A 241 -12.11 -7.88 -13.04
C SER A 241 -10.69 -7.64 -12.54
N TRP A 242 -9.67 -8.22 -13.20
CA TRP A 242 -8.26 -8.07 -12.83
C TRP A 242 -7.60 -6.89 -13.53
N SER A 243 -6.81 -6.13 -12.79
CA SER A 243 -5.98 -5.04 -13.32
C SER A 243 -4.70 -4.87 -12.50
N ALA A 244 -3.70 -4.23 -13.10
CA ALA A 244 -2.51 -3.79 -12.37
C ALA A 244 -2.75 -2.35 -11.86
N GLN A 245 -2.64 -2.15 -10.55
CA GLN A 245 -2.87 -0.86 -9.90
C GLN A 245 -1.81 -0.63 -8.82
N ASN A 246 -1.06 0.46 -8.91
CA ASN A 246 -0.08 0.88 -7.88
C ASN A 246 0.89 -0.24 -7.43
N GLY A 247 1.41 -1.03 -8.37
CA GLY A 247 2.29 -2.16 -8.06
C GLY A 247 1.59 -3.42 -7.57
N MET A 248 0.25 -3.45 -7.60
CA MET A 248 -0.56 -4.59 -7.18
C MET A 248 -1.31 -5.19 -8.35
N LEU A 249 -1.55 -6.48 -8.28
CA LEU A 249 -2.47 -7.22 -9.12
C LEU A 249 -3.81 -7.29 -8.38
N VAL A 250 -4.80 -6.53 -8.83
CA VAL A 250 -6.06 -6.30 -8.10
C VAL A 250 -7.23 -6.93 -8.85
N ASN A 251 -8.02 -7.71 -8.14
CA ASN A 251 -9.35 -8.15 -8.55
C ASN A 251 -10.40 -7.23 -7.89
N THR A 252 -11.17 -6.51 -8.71
CA THR A 252 -12.20 -5.56 -8.24
C THR A 252 -13.62 -6.13 -8.30
N LEU A 253 -13.75 -7.45 -8.30
CA LEU A 253 -15.03 -8.13 -8.35
C LEU A 253 -15.96 -7.65 -7.24
N ARG A 254 -17.16 -7.24 -7.59
CA ARG A 254 -18.19 -6.84 -6.64
C ARG A 254 -18.91 -8.06 -6.07
N LYS A 255 -19.57 -7.88 -4.96
CA LYS A 255 -20.50 -8.87 -4.42
C LYS A 255 -21.54 -9.22 -5.48
N ASP A 256 -21.84 -10.50 -5.63
CA ASP A 256 -22.80 -11.06 -6.60
C ASP A 256 -22.34 -11.01 -8.08
N GLU A 257 -21.13 -10.60 -8.38
CA GLU A 257 -20.50 -10.77 -9.70
C GLU A 257 -19.68 -12.06 -9.75
N HIS A 258 -19.60 -12.66 -10.94
CA HIS A 258 -18.75 -13.83 -11.22
C HIS A 258 -17.69 -13.47 -12.25
N GLY A 259 -16.47 -13.25 -11.78
CA GLY A 259 -15.32 -12.95 -12.60
C GLY A 259 -14.71 -14.20 -13.25
N THR A 260 -13.52 -14.05 -13.79
CA THR A 260 -12.72 -15.14 -14.31
C THR A 260 -11.35 -15.18 -13.67
N ASP A 261 -10.81 -16.39 -13.49
CA ASP A 261 -9.48 -16.61 -12.93
C ASP A 261 -8.40 -16.06 -13.85
N LEU A 262 -7.27 -15.70 -13.25
CA LEU A 262 -6.06 -15.29 -13.95
C LEU A 262 -4.99 -16.35 -13.75
N PHE A 263 -4.26 -16.76 -14.79
CA PHE A 263 -3.18 -17.72 -14.67
C PHE A 263 -1.92 -17.28 -15.43
N THR A 264 -0.74 -17.74 -14.96
CA THR A 264 0.53 -17.46 -15.63
C THR A 264 0.66 -18.18 -16.95
N GLU A 265 1.29 -17.57 -17.97
CA GLU A 265 1.65 -18.24 -19.21
C GLU A 265 2.68 -19.33 -18.97
N ASP A 266 3.66 -19.06 -18.10
CA ASP A 266 4.67 -20.02 -17.67
C ASP A 266 4.06 -21.15 -16.82
N ARG A 267 4.68 -22.34 -16.90
CA ARG A 267 4.27 -23.53 -16.18
C ARG A 267 5.42 -24.05 -15.34
N PHE A 268 5.10 -24.47 -14.12
CA PHE A 268 6.07 -24.87 -13.10
C PHE A 268 5.71 -26.24 -12.54
N ARG A 269 6.72 -27.07 -12.21
CA ARG A 269 6.52 -28.38 -11.58
C ARG A 269 6.84 -28.35 -10.10
N ASP A 270 8.11 -28.30 -9.73
CA ASP A 270 8.59 -28.24 -8.35
C ASP A 270 9.15 -26.86 -8.08
N PHE A 271 8.61 -26.18 -7.09
CA PHE A 271 8.98 -24.77 -6.84
C PHE A 271 8.71 -24.33 -5.41
N VAL A 272 9.30 -23.19 -5.07
CA VAL A 272 8.88 -22.33 -3.97
C VAL A 272 8.30 -21.05 -4.56
N VAL A 273 7.14 -20.63 -4.10
CA VAL A 273 6.52 -19.36 -4.45
C VAL A 273 6.32 -18.52 -3.19
N ARG A 274 6.57 -17.22 -3.30
CA ARG A 274 6.26 -16.22 -2.27
C ARG A 274 5.32 -15.19 -2.85
N TYR A 275 4.34 -14.80 -2.07
CA TYR A 275 3.42 -13.74 -2.43
C TYR A 275 2.89 -13.02 -1.20
N GLU A 276 2.49 -11.78 -1.40
CA GLU A 276 1.70 -11.03 -0.45
C GLU A 276 0.30 -10.85 -0.99
N PHE A 277 -0.68 -10.92 -0.09
CA PHE A 277 -2.09 -10.72 -0.45
C PHE A 277 -2.83 -9.93 0.61
N GLN A 278 -3.90 -9.26 0.16
CA GLN A 278 -4.80 -8.50 1.01
C GLN A 278 -6.23 -8.80 0.58
N VAL A 279 -7.09 -9.07 1.54
CA VAL A 279 -8.53 -9.32 1.34
C VAL A 279 -9.36 -8.31 2.13
N PRO A 280 -10.43 -7.73 1.56
CA PRO A 280 -11.40 -6.96 2.31
C PRO A 280 -12.28 -7.88 3.19
N PRO A 281 -13.08 -7.30 4.12
CA PRO A 281 -13.97 -8.07 4.97
C PRO A 281 -14.89 -9.01 4.18
N GLY A 282 -14.89 -10.29 4.55
CA GLY A 282 -15.73 -11.34 3.97
C GLY A 282 -15.33 -11.79 2.57
N ALA A 283 -14.19 -11.34 2.05
CA ALA A 283 -13.75 -11.75 0.71
C ALA A 283 -13.16 -13.15 0.68
N ASN A 284 -13.29 -13.77 -0.48
CA ASN A 284 -12.82 -15.12 -0.82
C ASN A 284 -12.08 -15.09 -2.16
N SER A 285 -10.95 -15.76 -2.20
CA SER A 285 -10.11 -16.01 -3.38
C SER A 285 -9.27 -17.25 -3.14
N GLY A 286 -8.42 -17.63 -4.09
CA GLY A 286 -7.53 -18.78 -3.97
C GLY A 286 -6.23 -18.58 -4.76
N PHE A 287 -5.13 -19.13 -4.24
CA PHE A 287 -3.85 -19.20 -4.90
C PHE A 287 -3.54 -20.64 -5.27
N TYR A 288 -3.61 -20.98 -6.56
CA TYR A 288 -3.46 -22.36 -7.03
C TYR A 288 -2.04 -22.66 -7.49
N LEU A 289 -1.47 -23.69 -6.91
CA LEU A 289 -0.20 -24.28 -7.35
C LEU A 289 -0.46 -25.20 -8.54
N ARG A 290 0.29 -25.02 -9.62
CA ARG A 290 0.11 -25.76 -10.89
C ARG A 290 -1.31 -25.66 -11.46
N GLY A 291 -2.11 -24.67 -11.00
CA GLY A 291 -3.53 -24.56 -11.32
C GLY A 291 -4.41 -25.68 -10.73
N ARG A 292 -3.90 -26.46 -9.78
CA ARG A 292 -4.59 -27.68 -9.29
C ARG A 292 -4.75 -27.77 -7.79
N HIS A 293 -3.82 -27.21 -7.00
CA HIS A 293 -3.87 -27.24 -5.54
C HIS A 293 -4.07 -25.85 -4.99
N GLU A 294 -5.21 -25.60 -4.43
CA GLU A 294 -5.58 -24.30 -3.86
C GLU A 294 -5.05 -24.12 -2.45
N ILE A 295 -4.30 -23.07 -2.27
CA ILE A 295 -4.04 -22.47 -0.96
C ILE A 295 -5.07 -21.36 -0.79
N GLN A 296 -5.97 -21.54 0.17
CA GLN A 296 -7.10 -20.65 0.39
C GLN A 296 -6.64 -19.23 0.78
N VAL A 297 -7.27 -18.24 0.17
CA VAL A 297 -7.10 -16.81 0.45
C VAL A 297 -8.46 -16.26 0.91
N PHE A 298 -8.62 -16.08 2.22
CA PHE A 298 -9.93 -15.84 2.81
C PHE A 298 -9.87 -14.90 4.03
N ASP A 299 -10.92 -14.12 4.25
CA ASP A 299 -11.11 -13.42 5.52
C ASP A 299 -11.81 -14.34 6.53
N ASP A 300 -11.02 -15.06 7.30
CA ASP A 300 -11.49 -15.88 8.43
C ASP A 300 -11.15 -15.27 9.80
N PHE A 301 -10.69 -14.02 9.84
CA PHE A 301 -10.17 -13.42 11.06
C PHE A 301 -11.18 -13.46 12.23
N LYS A 302 -12.46 -13.31 11.94
CA LYS A 302 -13.52 -13.37 12.96
C LYS A 302 -13.73 -14.76 13.55
N SER A 303 -13.43 -15.83 12.79
CA SER A 303 -13.57 -17.22 13.31
C SER A 303 -12.51 -17.53 14.36
N GLY A 304 -11.30 -16.97 14.21
CA GLY A 304 -10.18 -17.10 15.15
C GLY A 304 -9.66 -18.54 15.30
N LYS A 305 -10.04 -19.47 14.42
CA LYS A 305 -9.70 -20.89 14.50
C LYS A 305 -9.43 -21.51 13.13
N PRO A 306 -8.64 -22.60 13.06
CA PRO A 306 -8.45 -23.36 11.84
C PRO A 306 -9.75 -23.99 11.32
N GLU A 307 -10.04 -23.80 10.03
CA GLU A 307 -11.17 -24.38 9.33
C GLU A 307 -10.73 -24.97 7.98
N MET A 308 -11.48 -25.96 7.45
CA MET A 308 -11.12 -26.67 6.21
C MET A 308 -11.09 -25.74 4.99
N GLY A 309 -11.89 -24.70 4.96
CA GLY A 309 -11.91 -23.63 3.97
C GLY A 309 -11.33 -22.31 4.48
N GLY A 310 -10.62 -22.29 5.62
CA GLY A 310 -10.01 -21.09 6.21
C GLY A 310 -8.75 -20.66 5.46
N ASN A 311 -8.31 -19.46 5.75
CA ASN A 311 -7.13 -18.84 5.12
C ASN A 311 -5.86 -19.69 5.32
N GLY A 312 -5.12 -19.92 4.22
CA GLY A 312 -3.93 -20.76 4.21
C GLY A 312 -4.19 -22.26 4.23
N ALA A 313 -5.45 -22.72 4.33
CA ALA A 313 -5.78 -24.15 4.21
C ALA A 313 -5.42 -24.67 2.81
N ILE A 314 -5.04 -25.95 2.73
CA ILE A 314 -5.08 -26.66 1.46
C ILE A 314 -6.55 -27.07 1.28
N TYR A 315 -7.24 -26.32 0.41
CA TYR A 315 -8.70 -26.32 0.33
C TYR A 315 -9.29 -27.73 0.16
N GLY A 316 -10.22 -28.09 1.06
CA GLY A 316 -10.87 -29.41 1.04
C GLY A 316 -9.97 -30.60 1.41
N VAL A 317 -8.68 -30.36 1.73
CA VAL A 317 -7.71 -31.40 2.09
C VAL A 317 -7.30 -31.28 3.56
N LYS A 318 -6.85 -30.10 4.00
CA LYS A 318 -6.35 -29.94 5.36
C LYS A 318 -6.47 -28.48 5.84
N PRO A 319 -7.05 -28.24 7.03
CA PRO A 319 -7.01 -26.93 7.66
C PRO A 319 -5.60 -26.59 8.13
N VAL A 320 -5.31 -25.30 8.32
CA VAL A 320 -4.04 -24.86 8.92
C VAL A 320 -3.84 -25.50 10.31
N SER A 321 -2.61 -25.82 10.66
CA SER A 321 -2.30 -26.39 11.99
C SER A 321 -2.40 -25.36 13.13
N LEU A 322 -2.18 -24.09 12.80
CA LEU A 322 -2.28 -22.94 13.69
C LEU A 322 -2.97 -21.80 12.96
N PHE A 323 -3.84 -21.08 13.66
CA PHE A 323 -4.46 -19.87 13.13
C PHE A 323 -3.40 -18.77 13.01
N ALA A 324 -3.17 -18.28 11.78
CA ALA A 324 -2.13 -17.30 11.49
C ALA A 324 -2.65 -16.11 10.67
N SER A 325 -3.97 -16.00 10.48
CA SER A 325 -4.58 -14.92 9.70
C SER A 325 -4.42 -13.56 10.36
N ARG A 326 -4.20 -12.54 9.55
CA ARG A 326 -4.28 -11.13 9.94
C ARG A 326 -5.69 -10.59 9.67
N ARG A 327 -5.98 -9.42 10.24
CA ARG A 327 -7.25 -8.72 10.00
C ARG A 327 -7.45 -8.43 8.51
N PRO A 328 -8.71 -8.45 8.02
CA PRO A 328 -8.97 -8.00 6.65
C PRO A 328 -8.42 -6.59 6.44
N GLY A 329 -7.95 -6.30 5.22
CA GLY A 329 -7.26 -5.05 4.89
C GLY A 329 -5.77 -5.01 5.25
N GLN A 330 -5.27 -5.91 6.08
CA GLN A 330 -3.82 -6.06 6.31
C GLN A 330 -3.17 -6.95 5.26
N TRP A 331 -1.97 -6.58 4.82
CA TRP A 331 -1.15 -7.44 3.97
C TRP A 331 -0.73 -8.70 4.73
N GLN A 332 -0.95 -9.83 4.13
CA GLN A 332 -0.54 -11.15 4.59
C GLN A 332 0.55 -11.71 3.67
N GLN A 333 1.44 -12.53 4.20
CA GLN A 333 2.56 -13.12 3.46
C GLN A 333 2.43 -14.62 3.45
N ALA A 334 2.62 -15.22 2.29
CA ALA A 334 2.70 -16.66 2.14
C ALA A 334 3.98 -17.08 1.43
N GLU A 335 4.61 -18.13 1.95
CA GLU A 335 5.61 -18.92 1.25
C GLU A 335 5.08 -20.34 1.09
N VAL A 336 4.99 -20.82 -0.13
CA VAL A 336 4.47 -22.15 -0.43
C VAL A 336 5.49 -22.92 -1.25
N ARG A 337 5.81 -24.12 -0.79
CA ARG A 337 6.69 -25.07 -1.46
C ARG A 337 5.88 -26.28 -1.92
N ILE A 338 6.04 -26.66 -3.17
CA ILE A 338 5.51 -27.93 -3.72
C ILE A 338 6.65 -28.72 -4.36
N VAL A 339 6.79 -29.98 -3.98
CA VAL A 339 7.74 -30.95 -4.56
C VAL A 339 7.03 -32.29 -4.71
N GLY A 340 6.97 -32.80 -5.93
CA GLY A 340 6.07 -33.93 -6.21
C GLY A 340 4.64 -33.55 -5.80
N GLN A 341 4.04 -34.34 -4.93
CA GLN A 341 2.68 -34.11 -4.39
C GLN A 341 2.67 -33.54 -2.96
N LYS A 342 3.84 -33.13 -2.44
CA LYS A 342 3.97 -32.64 -1.05
C LYS A 342 4.00 -31.12 -1.00
N ILE A 343 3.11 -30.56 -0.19
CA ILE A 343 2.93 -29.11 -0.02
C ILE A 343 3.32 -28.69 1.40
N THR A 344 4.16 -27.66 1.49
CA THR A 344 4.49 -26.96 2.74
C THR A 344 4.06 -25.52 2.61
N VAL A 345 3.40 -24.96 3.64
CA VAL A 345 2.91 -23.59 3.66
C VAL A 345 3.39 -22.88 4.92
N VAL A 346 3.97 -21.70 4.73
CA VAL A 346 4.24 -20.73 5.78
C VAL A 346 3.36 -19.51 5.55
N LEU A 347 2.47 -19.22 6.49
CA LEU A 347 1.56 -18.07 6.47
C LEU A 347 1.95 -17.08 7.57
N ASN A 348 2.24 -15.84 7.22
CA ASN A 348 2.60 -14.78 8.17
C ASN A 348 3.75 -15.17 9.12
N GLY A 349 4.74 -15.93 8.60
CA GLY A 349 5.89 -16.43 9.36
C GLY A 349 5.64 -17.72 10.15
N VAL A 350 4.41 -18.24 10.17
CA VAL A 350 4.02 -19.48 10.86
C VAL A 350 3.94 -20.63 9.86
N LYS A 351 4.68 -21.73 10.09
CA LYS A 351 4.53 -22.94 9.28
C LYS A 351 3.22 -23.65 9.63
N VAL A 352 2.23 -23.49 8.76
CA VAL A 352 0.86 -24.00 8.95
C VAL A 352 0.61 -25.35 8.29
N HIS A 353 1.44 -25.73 7.32
CA HIS A 353 1.49 -27.07 6.73
C HIS A 353 2.94 -27.52 6.54
N ASP A 354 3.23 -28.77 6.76
CA ASP A 354 4.52 -29.39 6.54
C ASP A 354 4.38 -30.66 5.74
N GLN A 355 4.86 -30.67 4.48
CA GLN A 355 4.90 -31.79 3.55
C GLN A 355 3.57 -32.57 3.46
N VAL A 356 2.45 -31.86 3.40
CA VAL A 356 1.12 -32.45 3.27
C VAL A 356 0.97 -33.05 1.88
N GLU A 357 0.64 -34.33 1.79
CA GLU A 357 0.45 -35.00 0.53
C GLU A 357 -0.91 -34.65 -0.10
N CYS A 358 -0.89 -34.28 -1.39
CA CYS A 358 -2.07 -33.86 -2.16
C CYS A 358 -2.08 -34.61 -3.49
N THR A 359 -2.78 -35.74 -3.50
CA THR A 359 -2.85 -36.65 -4.67
C THR A 359 -3.96 -36.32 -5.67
N LYS A 360 -4.81 -35.33 -5.34
CA LYS A 360 -5.95 -34.90 -6.17
C LYS A 360 -5.99 -33.38 -6.27
N GLY A 361 -6.56 -32.88 -7.36
CA GLY A 361 -6.86 -31.45 -7.48
C GLY A 361 -7.88 -30.99 -6.43
N THR A 362 -7.87 -29.71 -6.11
CA THR A 362 -8.76 -29.08 -5.11
C THR A 362 -9.56 -27.95 -5.72
N GLY A 363 -10.72 -27.65 -5.16
CA GLY A 363 -11.57 -26.55 -5.62
C GLY A 363 -11.86 -26.60 -7.14
N SER A 364 -11.77 -25.47 -7.81
CA SER A 364 -12.00 -25.31 -9.25
C SER A 364 -10.73 -25.55 -10.06
N HIS A 365 -9.99 -26.64 -9.78
CA HIS A 365 -8.74 -26.97 -10.47
C HIS A 365 -8.86 -27.09 -12.00
N LEU A 366 -7.73 -26.97 -12.71
CA LEU A 366 -7.70 -26.97 -14.17
C LEU A 366 -7.98 -28.34 -14.77
N ASP A 367 -7.34 -29.39 -14.23
CA ASP A 367 -7.38 -30.79 -14.70
C ASP A 367 -6.82 -31.72 -13.61
N ASP A 368 -6.88 -33.04 -13.85
CA ASP A 368 -6.45 -34.06 -12.87
C ASP A 368 -4.95 -34.42 -12.98
N GLN A 369 -4.17 -33.71 -13.80
CA GLN A 369 -2.74 -34.00 -14.02
C GLN A 369 -1.86 -33.40 -12.92
N VAL A 370 -2.10 -33.75 -11.67
CA VAL A 370 -1.53 -33.10 -10.47
C VAL A 370 0.01 -33.09 -10.41
N ASP A 371 0.67 -34.07 -11.07
CA ASP A 371 2.13 -34.19 -11.12
C ASP A 371 2.78 -33.44 -12.29
N GLN A 372 1.99 -32.96 -13.23
CA GLN A 372 2.52 -32.28 -14.42
C GLN A 372 2.76 -30.81 -14.14
N PRO A 373 3.72 -30.16 -14.85
CA PRO A 373 3.88 -28.73 -14.79
C PRO A 373 2.56 -28.00 -15.09
N GLY A 374 2.26 -26.98 -14.30
CA GLY A 374 1.06 -26.18 -14.45
C GLY A 374 1.29 -24.72 -14.07
N PRO A 375 0.35 -23.83 -14.42
CA PRO A 375 0.48 -22.41 -14.12
C PRO A 375 0.24 -22.11 -12.63
N ILE A 376 0.68 -20.97 -12.16
CA ILE A 376 0.09 -20.33 -11.00
C ILE A 376 -1.26 -19.75 -11.43
N LEU A 377 -2.34 -20.03 -10.65
CA LEU A 377 -3.66 -19.51 -10.95
C LEU A 377 -4.17 -18.73 -9.73
N LEU A 378 -4.75 -17.57 -9.98
CA LEU A 378 -5.41 -16.71 -8.99
C LEU A 378 -6.91 -16.77 -9.25
N GLN A 379 -7.67 -17.20 -8.24
CA GLN A 379 -9.13 -17.30 -8.32
C GLN A 379 -9.75 -15.91 -8.40
N GLY A 380 -10.58 -15.69 -9.40
CA GLY A 380 -11.16 -14.39 -9.71
C GLY A 380 -12.68 -14.33 -9.67
N ASP A 381 -13.38 -15.40 -9.25
CA ASP A 381 -14.83 -15.51 -9.37
C ASP A 381 -15.61 -15.41 -8.04
N HIS A 382 -14.91 -15.24 -6.89
CA HIS A 382 -15.55 -15.29 -5.57
C HIS A 382 -15.47 -13.98 -4.78
N GLY A 383 -14.54 -13.09 -5.07
CA GLY A 383 -14.43 -11.84 -4.33
C GLY A 383 -13.24 -10.98 -4.72
N ALA A 384 -13.20 -9.80 -4.15
CA ALA A 384 -12.12 -8.86 -4.34
C ALA A 384 -10.87 -9.31 -3.57
N VAL A 385 -9.69 -9.10 -4.17
CA VAL A 385 -8.39 -9.43 -3.59
C VAL A 385 -7.29 -8.61 -4.26
N ALA A 386 -6.24 -8.28 -3.53
CA ALA A 386 -5.02 -7.72 -4.10
C ALA A 386 -3.83 -8.64 -3.81
N PHE A 387 -2.94 -8.79 -4.80
CA PHE A 387 -1.67 -9.49 -4.68
C PHE A 387 -0.50 -8.58 -5.06
N ARG A 388 0.65 -8.78 -4.42
CA ARG A 388 1.91 -8.14 -4.80
C ARG A 388 3.09 -9.04 -4.44
N ASN A 389 4.29 -8.69 -4.84
CA ASN A 389 5.50 -9.42 -4.51
C ASN A 389 5.46 -10.91 -4.90
N LEU A 390 4.72 -11.23 -5.97
CA LEU A 390 4.64 -12.60 -6.48
C LEU A 390 5.98 -12.98 -7.12
N ARG A 391 6.68 -13.93 -6.50
CA ARG A 391 7.97 -14.43 -6.98
C ARG A 391 8.09 -15.92 -6.81
N ILE A 392 8.75 -16.58 -7.74
CA ILE A 392 8.89 -18.02 -7.80
C ILE A 392 10.35 -18.43 -7.97
N LYS A 393 10.72 -19.54 -7.36
CA LYS A 393 12.00 -20.24 -7.60
C LYS A 393 11.74 -21.69 -7.91
N GLU A 394 12.11 -22.10 -9.13
CA GLU A 394 12.04 -23.49 -9.54
C GLU A 394 13.09 -24.33 -8.78
N LEU A 395 12.71 -25.53 -8.40
CA LEU A 395 13.57 -26.49 -7.70
C LEU A 395 14.02 -27.55 -8.73
N LYS A 396 15.31 -27.87 -8.64
CA LYS A 396 15.93 -28.90 -9.49
C LYS A 396 15.76 -30.28 -8.89
#